data_092e32a5b6a0c5d4ac14ec2da05b2fbe
#
_entry.id   092e32a5b6a0c5d4ac14ec2da05b2fbe
#
_cell.length_a   1.000
_cell.length_b   1.000
_cell.length_c   1.000
_cell.angle_alpha   90.00
_cell.angle_beta   90.00
_cell.angle_gamma   90.00
#
_symmetry.space_group_name_H-M   'P 1'
#
loop_
_entity.id
_entity.type
_entity.pdbx_description
1 polymer ?
#
loop_
_entity_poly.entity_id
_entity_poly.type
_entity_poly.pdbx_seq_one_letter_code
_entity_poly.pdbx_strand_id
1 'polypeptide(L)'
;LVDLADNPSRGTAMPQHRPFAILLISGSALIALAGCSASDAATSQAASTGASSAQPVVVELFQSQGCSSCPPANADLNAIAGRSDILALSFAVTYWDRLGWKDTFGSPRFTARQQDYANAGRGEVATPEFIVNGTYAVLGSNRTALGSAIARAGAGHGAPAISASGSDIRIERGAAGAPATVWLVRYDPNTRAVPIRAGENGGRTLLHRNIVRELTRLGDWSGSATTFPLAPARESGLASAVLIQRGTGGPIVAARKL
;
A
#
# COMPACT_ATOMS: atom_id res chain seq x y z
N LEU A 1 -7.85 11.47 -58.18
CA LEU A 1 -7.08 12.67 -58.57
C LEU A 1 -6.18 13.03 -57.42
N VAL A 2 -4.92 12.48 -57.40
CA VAL A 2 -3.67 13.17 -57.76
C VAL A 2 -3.34 14.24 -56.71
N ASP A 3 -2.22 14.27 -56.01
CA ASP A 3 -0.88 14.14 -56.48
C ASP A 3 0.13 13.86 -55.35
N LEU A 4 1.17 13.15 -55.70
CA LEU A 4 2.44 12.94 -55.07
C LEU A 4 3.39 14.12 -55.32
N ALA A 5 4.21 14.49 -54.40
CA ALA A 5 5.56 15.07 -54.59
C ALA A 5 6.15 15.37 -53.19
N ASP A 6 7.26 15.05 -52.82
CA ASP A 6 8.58 14.65 -53.26
C ASP A 6 9.57 15.15 -52.19
N ASN A 7 10.49 14.32 -51.81
CA ASN A 7 11.65 14.53 -50.93
C ASN A 7 12.70 15.39 -51.64
N PRO A 8 13.62 16.12 -50.99
CA PRO A 8 14.94 15.50 -50.82
C PRO A 8 15.77 15.87 -49.56
N SER A 9 16.42 14.83 -49.12
CA SER A 9 17.77 14.71 -48.52
C SER A 9 18.71 15.91 -48.53
N ARG A 10 19.46 16.09 -47.44
CA ARG A 10 20.89 16.47 -47.24
C ARG A 10 21.07 16.79 -45.76
N GLY A 11 22.14 16.43 -45.04
CA GLY A 11 23.45 15.99 -45.36
C GLY A 11 24.25 15.95 -44.05
N THR A 12 25.13 15.04 -44.00
CA THR A 12 26.16 14.75 -43.00
C THR A 12 26.99 15.96 -42.54
N ALA A 13 27.30 16.03 -41.23
CA ALA A 13 28.58 16.61 -40.78
C ALA A 13 28.94 16.04 -39.39
N MET A 14 30.00 15.23 -39.33
CA MET A 14 30.81 15.02 -38.14
C MET A 14 31.81 16.17 -37.98
N PRO A 15 32.26 16.50 -36.78
CA PRO A 15 33.61 16.96 -36.53
C PRO A 15 34.37 16.10 -35.53
N GLN A 16 35.40 15.52 -35.97
CA GLN A 16 36.85 15.55 -35.76
C GLN A 16 37.35 15.64 -34.29
N HIS A 17 38.05 14.58 -33.92
CA HIS A 17 38.93 14.47 -32.77
C HIS A 17 40.07 15.48 -32.76
N ARG A 18 40.41 16.00 -31.59
CA ARG A 18 41.69 16.64 -31.30
C ARG A 18 42.29 16.00 -30.05
N PRO A 19 43.53 15.53 -30.11
CA PRO A 19 44.30 15.07 -28.95
C PRO A 19 45.00 16.26 -28.30
N PHE A 20 45.03 16.37 -26.98
CA PHE A 20 45.98 17.27 -26.30
C PHE A 20 46.83 16.51 -25.32
N ALA A 21 48.07 16.86 -25.40
CA ALA A 21 49.28 16.27 -24.91
C ALA A 21 49.41 16.19 -23.38
N ILE A 22 50.18 15.17 -23.02
CA ILE A 22 50.78 14.89 -21.72
C ILE A 22 51.82 15.94 -21.37
N LEU A 23 51.77 16.51 -20.16
CA LEU A 23 52.91 17.22 -19.58
C LEU A 23 53.22 16.58 -18.20
N LEU A 24 54.32 15.84 -18.20
CA LEU A 24 54.99 15.34 -16.98
C LEU A 24 55.78 16.49 -16.34
N ILE A 25 55.58 16.78 -15.09
CA ILE A 25 56.52 17.53 -14.28
C ILE A 25 56.81 16.71 -13.01
N SER A 26 58.05 16.21 -12.98
CA SER A 26 58.69 15.63 -11.80
C SER A 26 59.13 16.75 -10.87
N GLY A 27 58.87 16.59 -9.60
CA GLY A 27 59.39 17.48 -8.55
C GLY A 27 59.42 16.77 -7.23
N SER A 28 60.61 16.19 -6.91
CA SER A 28 60.94 15.63 -5.59
C SER A 28 61.28 16.77 -4.62
N ALA A 29 60.70 16.77 -3.44
CA ALA A 29 61.29 17.43 -2.26
C ALA A 29 60.92 16.66 -0.97
N LEU A 30 61.95 16.47 -0.19
CA LEU A 30 62.05 15.70 1.05
C LEU A 30 61.55 16.48 2.30
N ILE A 31 61.03 15.70 3.28
CA ILE A 31 61.23 15.79 4.75
C ILE A 31 60.54 16.91 5.54
N ALA A 32 59.64 16.49 6.43
CA ALA A 32 59.82 16.72 7.88
C ALA A 32 58.80 15.86 8.67
N LEU A 33 59.28 14.97 9.52
CA LEU A 33 58.53 14.33 10.59
C LEU A 33 58.23 15.37 11.67
N ALA A 34 56.96 15.57 11.96
CA ALA A 34 56.50 16.10 13.25
C ALA A 34 55.30 15.27 13.70
N GLY A 35 55.55 14.42 14.70
CA GLY A 35 54.51 13.66 15.37
C GLY A 35 53.62 14.59 16.20
N CYS A 36 52.34 14.58 15.94
CA CYS A 36 51.31 15.00 16.88
C CYS A 36 50.29 13.87 16.93
N SER A 37 50.31 13.18 18.08
CA SER A 37 49.26 12.22 18.44
C SER A 37 47.95 12.98 18.61
N ALA A 38 47.12 13.03 17.59
CA ALA A 38 45.74 13.43 17.72
C ALA A 38 44.93 12.16 17.95
N SER A 39 44.39 12.04 19.15
CA SER A 39 43.41 11.02 19.49
C SER A 39 42.16 11.27 18.68
N ASP A 40 42.01 10.53 17.60
CA ASP A 40 40.75 10.48 16.85
C ASP A 40 39.73 9.76 17.74
N ALA A 41 38.94 10.56 18.45
CA ALA A 41 37.67 10.12 18.96
C ALA A 41 36.76 9.86 17.74
N ALA A 42 36.83 8.63 17.23
CA ALA A 42 35.89 8.14 16.24
C ALA A 42 34.50 8.19 16.87
N THR A 43 33.80 9.30 16.62
CA THR A 43 32.35 9.37 16.85
C THR A 43 31.74 8.36 15.91
N SER A 44 31.50 7.14 16.39
CA SER A 44 30.70 6.15 15.71
C SER A 44 29.30 6.72 15.57
N GLN A 45 29.05 7.46 14.48
CA GLN A 45 27.71 7.69 14.00
C GLN A 45 27.20 6.31 13.59
N ALA A 46 26.49 5.66 14.51
CA ALA A 46 25.61 4.57 14.16
C ALA A 46 24.65 5.12 13.12
N ALA A 47 25.00 4.92 11.85
CA ALA A 47 24.07 5.08 10.76
C ALA A 47 22.90 4.14 11.07
N SER A 48 21.83 4.70 11.63
CA SER A 48 20.54 4.03 11.66
C SER A 48 20.18 3.76 10.21
N THR A 49 20.54 2.59 9.73
CA THR A 49 19.99 2.03 8.51
C THR A 49 18.49 1.84 8.76
N GLY A 50 17.77 2.95 8.75
CA GLY A 50 16.35 2.94 8.57
C GLY A 50 16.10 2.30 7.21
N ALA A 51 15.93 0.99 7.21
CA ALA A 51 15.39 0.31 6.06
C ALA A 51 14.09 1.06 5.73
N SER A 52 14.12 1.84 4.66
CA SER A 52 12.91 2.36 4.03
C SER A 52 12.14 1.14 3.59
N SER A 53 11.34 0.56 4.50
CA SER A 53 10.45 -0.53 4.16
C SER A 53 9.49 0.05 3.15
N ALA A 54 9.64 -0.39 1.89
CA ALA A 54 8.74 0.01 0.82
C ALA A 54 7.31 -0.13 1.32
N GLN A 55 6.51 0.93 1.16
CA GLN A 55 5.14 0.94 1.64
C GLN A 55 4.35 -0.10 0.85
N PRO A 56 3.59 -0.98 1.50
CA PRO A 56 2.85 -1.99 0.79
C PRO A 56 1.73 -1.37 -0.05
N VAL A 57 1.45 -1.96 -1.20
CA VAL A 57 0.21 -1.69 -1.93
C VAL A 57 -0.96 -2.23 -1.12
N VAL A 58 -1.94 -1.38 -0.83
CA VAL A 58 -3.14 -1.78 -0.10
C VAL A 58 -4.17 -2.34 -1.07
N VAL A 59 -4.65 -3.55 -0.82
CA VAL A 59 -5.69 -4.22 -1.59
C VAL A 59 -6.85 -4.55 -0.66
N GLU A 60 -7.96 -3.86 -0.81
CA GLU A 60 -9.18 -4.06 -0.04
C GLU A 60 -10.18 -4.83 -0.89
N LEU A 61 -10.63 -6.00 -0.41
CA LEU A 61 -11.70 -6.77 -1.03
C LEU A 61 -12.98 -6.58 -0.23
N PHE A 62 -14.00 -6.02 -0.86
CA PHE A 62 -15.37 -6.00 -0.34
C PHE A 62 -16.12 -7.25 -0.83
N GLN A 63 -16.58 -8.08 0.10
CA GLN A 63 -17.16 -9.39 -0.17
C GLN A 63 -18.20 -9.77 0.89
N SER A 64 -18.92 -10.87 0.68
CA SER A 64 -19.76 -11.49 1.70
C SER A 64 -19.78 -13.01 1.55
N GLN A 65 -19.88 -13.70 2.68
CA GLN A 65 -20.18 -15.15 2.73
C GLN A 65 -21.51 -15.50 2.04
N GLY A 66 -22.47 -14.56 2.01
CA GLY A 66 -23.75 -14.72 1.34
C GLY A 66 -23.73 -14.54 -0.18
N CYS A 67 -22.62 -14.01 -0.74
CA CYS A 67 -22.49 -13.68 -2.16
C CYS A 67 -21.90 -14.85 -2.95
N SER A 68 -22.66 -15.45 -3.89
CA SER A 68 -22.24 -16.63 -4.65
C SER A 68 -21.10 -16.38 -5.64
N SER A 69 -20.91 -15.15 -6.09
CA SER A 69 -19.80 -14.72 -6.96
C SER A 69 -18.52 -14.34 -6.20
N CYS A 70 -18.55 -14.26 -4.86
CA CYS A 70 -17.41 -13.84 -4.04
C CYS A 70 -16.29 -14.89 -3.84
N PRO A 71 -16.54 -16.21 -3.80
CA PRO A 71 -15.50 -17.19 -3.50
C PRO A 71 -14.27 -17.15 -4.42
N PRO A 72 -14.36 -16.94 -5.75
CA PRO A 72 -13.18 -16.78 -6.59
C PRO A 72 -12.34 -15.56 -6.22
N ALA A 73 -12.97 -14.41 -5.89
CA ALA A 73 -12.25 -13.22 -5.45
C ALA A 73 -11.57 -13.41 -4.09
N ASN A 74 -12.22 -14.14 -3.15
CA ASN A 74 -11.56 -14.55 -1.90
C ASN A 74 -10.32 -15.40 -2.17
N ALA A 75 -10.37 -16.32 -3.14
CA ALA A 75 -9.20 -17.12 -3.52
C ALA A 75 -8.08 -16.24 -4.08
N ASP A 76 -8.40 -15.23 -4.90
CA ASP A 76 -7.43 -14.26 -5.43
C ASP A 76 -6.79 -13.42 -4.32
N LEU A 77 -7.58 -12.91 -3.36
CA LEU A 77 -7.04 -12.20 -2.19
C LEU A 77 -6.14 -13.11 -1.35
N ASN A 78 -6.59 -14.34 -1.06
CA ASN A 78 -5.85 -15.31 -0.26
C ASN A 78 -4.47 -15.64 -0.87
N ALA A 79 -4.39 -15.69 -2.22
CA ALA A 79 -3.15 -15.96 -2.94
C ALA A 79 -2.10 -14.84 -2.77
N ILE A 80 -2.52 -13.59 -2.58
CA ILE A 80 -1.62 -12.44 -2.40
C ILE A 80 -1.43 -12.03 -0.94
N ALA A 81 -2.22 -12.58 -0.02
CA ALA A 81 -2.27 -12.15 1.39
C ALA A 81 -0.94 -12.35 2.15
N GLY A 82 -0.08 -13.26 1.70
CA GLY A 82 1.24 -13.52 2.29
C GLY A 82 2.38 -12.65 1.76
N ARG A 83 2.15 -11.83 0.76
CA ARG A 83 3.18 -10.98 0.15
C ARG A 83 3.59 -9.84 1.08
N SER A 84 4.89 -9.57 1.20
CA SER A 84 5.42 -8.49 2.04
C SER A 84 5.11 -7.11 1.46
N ASP A 85 5.09 -6.99 0.14
CA ASP A 85 4.83 -5.77 -0.62
C ASP A 85 3.33 -5.45 -0.79
N ILE A 86 2.42 -6.30 -0.29
CA ILE A 86 0.97 -6.09 -0.35
C ILE A 86 0.37 -6.16 1.06
N LEU A 87 -0.49 -5.21 1.39
CA LEU A 87 -1.42 -5.28 2.51
C LEU A 87 -2.79 -5.66 1.95
N ALA A 88 -3.07 -6.97 1.90
CA ALA A 88 -4.37 -7.48 1.48
C ALA A 88 -5.33 -7.52 2.68
N LEU A 89 -6.55 -6.99 2.52
CA LEU A 89 -7.55 -6.86 3.57
C LEU A 89 -8.92 -7.31 3.05
N SER A 90 -9.58 -8.24 3.76
CA SER A 90 -10.93 -8.72 3.45
C SER A 90 -11.97 -8.01 4.32
N PHE A 91 -12.83 -7.23 3.70
CA PHE A 91 -13.93 -6.49 4.34
C PHE A 91 -15.27 -7.18 4.03
N ALA A 92 -15.91 -7.75 5.05
CA ALA A 92 -17.21 -8.38 4.90
C ALA A 92 -18.34 -7.36 5.04
N VAL A 93 -19.09 -7.15 3.95
CA VAL A 93 -20.25 -6.24 3.92
C VAL A 93 -21.51 -6.92 4.42
N THR A 94 -22.53 -6.14 4.84
CA THR A 94 -23.71 -6.67 5.54
C THR A 94 -24.98 -6.69 4.68
N TYR A 95 -25.00 -6.10 3.49
CA TYR A 95 -26.23 -6.01 2.72
C TYR A 95 -26.71 -7.33 2.10
N TRP A 96 -25.89 -8.39 2.16
CA TRP A 96 -26.26 -9.76 1.82
C TRP A 96 -26.94 -10.52 2.95
N ASP A 97 -26.81 -10.08 4.22
CA ASP A 97 -27.33 -10.77 5.41
C ASP A 97 -28.83 -11.03 5.32
N ARG A 98 -29.58 -10.17 4.64
CA ARG A 98 -31.02 -10.29 4.40
C ARG A 98 -31.43 -11.49 3.51
N LEU A 99 -30.45 -12.16 2.86
CA LEU A 99 -30.70 -13.27 1.95
C LEU A 99 -30.51 -14.66 2.62
N GLY A 100 -30.67 -14.73 3.92
CA GLY A 100 -30.77 -15.97 4.69
C GLY A 100 -29.45 -16.44 5.33
N TRP A 101 -28.34 -15.74 5.13
CA TRP A 101 -27.07 -16.01 5.82
C TRP A 101 -26.45 -14.73 6.33
N LYS A 102 -26.31 -14.61 7.64
CA LYS A 102 -25.58 -13.49 8.25
C LYS A 102 -24.09 -13.77 8.21
N ASP A 103 -23.34 -12.89 7.53
CA ASP A 103 -21.87 -12.99 7.47
C ASP A 103 -21.25 -12.89 8.86
N THR A 104 -20.47 -13.89 9.25
CA THR A 104 -19.89 -13.99 10.60
C THR A 104 -18.80 -12.95 10.85
N PHE A 105 -18.30 -12.30 9.80
CA PHE A 105 -17.29 -11.25 9.84
C PHE A 105 -17.85 -9.88 9.43
N GLY A 106 -19.13 -9.84 9.06
CA GLY A 106 -19.82 -8.66 8.56
C GLY A 106 -19.88 -7.51 9.55
N SER A 107 -19.66 -6.29 9.06
CA SER A 107 -19.83 -5.06 9.86
C SER A 107 -20.44 -3.96 9.03
N PRO A 108 -21.43 -3.20 9.58
CA PRO A 108 -21.98 -2.00 8.93
C PRO A 108 -20.90 -0.97 8.61
N ARG A 109 -19.81 -0.89 9.38
CA ARG A 109 -18.68 0.00 9.11
C ARG A 109 -17.94 -0.37 7.82
N PHE A 110 -17.90 -1.65 7.48
CA PHE A 110 -17.25 -2.11 6.24
C PHE A 110 -18.12 -1.81 5.03
N THR A 111 -19.45 -1.95 5.18
CA THR A 111 -20.41 -1.50 4.17
C THR A 111 -20.30 0.01 3.95
N ALA A 112 -20.24 0.81 5.02
CA ALA A 112 -20.06 2.26 4.92
C ALA A 112 -18.74 2.63 4.23
N ARG A 113 -17.64 1.92 4.52
CA ARG A 113 -16.36 2.15 3.84
C ARG A 113 -16.44 1.90 2.32
N GLN A 114 -17.16 0.89 1.88
CA GLN A 114 -17.41 0.65 0.45
C GLN A 114 -18.23 1.77 -0.16
N GLN A 115 -19.31 2.20 0.53
CA GLN A 115 -20.14 3.32 0.11
C GLN A 115 -19.33 4.62 -0.02
N ASP A 116 -18.38 4.86 0.89
CA ASP A 116 -17.49 6.00 0.82
C ASP A 116 -16.66 6.00 -0.47
N TYR A 117 -16.14 4.83 -0.89
CA TYR A 117 -15.43 4.69 -2.17
C TYR A 117 -16.36 4.94 -3.36
N ALA A 118 -17.55 4.36 -3.37
CA ALA A 118 -18.53 4.56 -4.44
C ALA A 118 -18.96 6.04 -4.55
N ASN A 119 -19.23 6.70 -3.42
CA ASN A 119 -19.58 8.12 -3.38
C ASN A 119 -18.45 9.03 -3.87
N ALA A 120 -17.21 8.60 -3.71
CA ALA A 120 -16.03 9.30 -4.22
C ALA A 120 -15.72 8.97 -5.70
N GLY A 121 -16.60 8.21 -6.38
CA GLY A 121 -16.41 7.79 -7.78
C GLY A 121 -15.27 6.78 -7.97
N ARG A 122 -15.01 5.95 -6.95
CA ARG A 122 -13.87 5.01 -6.91
C ARG A 122 -14.30 3.55 -6.89
N GLY A 123 -15.42 3.24 -7.48
CA GLY A 123 -15.98 1.92 -7.54
C GLY A 123 -17.50 1.97 -7.41
N GLU A 124 -18.09 0.85 -7.05
CA GLU A 124 -19.54 0.65 -6.96
C GLU A 124 -19.89 0.00 -5.61
N VAL A 125 -21.16 0.03 -5.23
CA VAL A 125 -21.65 -0.77 -4.11
C VAL A 125 -22.05 -2.15 -4.64
N ALA A 126 -21.05 -2.99 -4.91
CA ALA A 126 -21.23 -4.34 -5.45
C ALA A 126 -20.22 -5.32 -4.80
N THR A 127 -20.48 -6.62 -4.90
CA THR A 127 -19.54 -7.67 -4.47
C THR A 127 -19.43 -8.78 -5.51
N PRO A 128 -18.21 -9.36 -5.65
CA PRO A 128 -16.96 -8.92 -5.04
C PRO A 128 -16.39 -7.67 -5.75
N GLU A 129 -15.76 -6.78 -4.97
CA GLU A 129 -15.06 -5.62 -5.52
C GLU A 129 -13.72 -5.44 -4.80
N PHE A 130 -12.65 -5.25 -5.58
CA PHE A 130 -11.35 -4.85 -5.06
C PHE A 130 -11.16 -3.35 -5.23
N ILE A 131 -10.61 -2.71 -4.20
CA ILE A 131 -10.10 -1.33 -4.26
C ILE A 131 -8.61 -1.36 -3.95
N VAL A 132 -7.79 -0.88 -4.89
CA VAL A 132 -6.32 -0.86 -4.77
C VAL A 132 -5.84 0.55 -4.49
N ASN A 133 -5.13 0.75 -3.37
CA ASN A 133 -4.66 2.04 -2.84
C ASN A 133 -5.75 3.13 -2.82
N GLY A 134 -7.03 2.74 -2.60
CA GLY A 134 -8.15 3.69 -2.61
C GLY A 134 -8.35 4.40 -3.95
N THR A 135 -7.83 3.87 -5.05
CA THR A 135 -7.79 4.56 -6.36
C THR A 135 -8.33 3.71 -7.49
N TYR A 136 -7.94 2.44 -7.57
CA TYR A 136 -8.29 1.57 -8.69
C TYR A 136 -9.30 0.53 -8.23
N ALA A 137 -10.48 0.55 -8.83
CA ALA A 137 -11.51 -0.46 -8.61
C ALA A 137 -11.39 -1.61 -9.61
N VAL A 138 -11.61 -2.83 -9.15
CA VAL A 138 -11.76 -4.03 -9.98
C VAL A 138 -12.99 -4.78 -9.51
N LEU A 139 -14.03 -4.75 -10.32
CA LEU A 139 -15.27 -5.44 -10.05
C LEU A 139 -15.16 -6.92 -10.43
N GLY A 140 -15.76 -7.77 -9.62
CA GLY A 140 -15.75 -9.21 -9.82
C GLY A 140 -14.41 -9.88 -9.49
N SER A 141 -14.26 -11.10 -9.97
CA SER A 141 -13.06 -11.91 -9.83
C SER A 141 -12.27 -11.88 -11.16
N ASN A 142 -11.45 -10.87 -11.31
CA ASN A 142 -10.59 -10.70 -12.49
C ASN A 142 -9.12 -10.55 -12.04
N ARG A 143 -8.41 -11.68 -11.95
CA ARG A 143 -7.01 -11.75 -11.50
C ARG A 143 -6.06 -10.91 -12.35
N THR A 144 -6.26 -10.85 -13.65
CA THR A 144 -5.43 -10.06 -14.57
C THR A 144 -5.62 -8.57 -14.32
N ALA A 145 -6.88 -8.11 -14.19
CA ALA A 145 -7.18 -6.73 -13.88
C ALA A 145 -6.67 -6.33 -12.48
N LEU A 146 -6.80 -7.22 -11.48
CA LEU A 146 -6.25 -7.02 -10.14
C LEU A 146 -4.72 -6.88 -10.18
N GLY A 147 -4.02 -7.77 -10.89
CA GLY A 147 -2.56 -7.69 -11.08
C GLY A 147 -2.14 -6.38 -11.73
N SER A 148 -2.87 -5.94 -12.77
CA SER A 148 -2.63 -4.66 -13.44
C SER A 148 -2.87 -3.45 -12.52
N ALA A 149 -3.93 -3.49 -11.70
CA ALA A 149 -4.23 -2.43 -10.73
C ALA A 149 -3.13 -2.33 -9.66
N ILE A 150 -2.65 -3.48 -9.13
CA ILE A 150 -1.53 -3.54 -8.17
C ILE A 150 -0.26 -2.97 -8.79
N ALA A 151 0.10 -3.35 -10.02
CA ALA A 151 1.28 -2.85 -10.72
C ALA A 151 1.21 -1.32 -10.96
N ARG A 152 0.04 -0.81 -11.34
CA ARG A 152 -0.19 0.63 -11.54
C ARG A 152 -0.14 1.43 -10.24
N ALA A 153 -0.62 0.86 -9.15
CA ALA A 153 -0.60 1.48 -7.83
C ALA A 153 0.83 1.70 -7.32
N GLY A 154 1.74 0.80 -7.67
CA GLY A 154 3.15 0.87 -7.29
C GLY A 154 3.38 0.98 -5.79
N ALA A 155 4.64 1.01 -5.37
CA ALA A 155 5.00 1.41 -4.01
C ALA A 155 4.88 2.94 -3.89
N GLY A 156 4.22 3.44 -2.84
CA GLY A 156 4.05 4.87 -2.60
C GLY A 156 5.39 5.60 -2.49
N HIS A 157 5.63 6.54 -3.41
CA HIS A 157 6.81 7.39 -3.35
C HIS A 157 6.49 8.68 -2.59
N GLY A 158 7.40 9.12 -1.72
CA GLY A 158 7.25 10.38 -0.96
C GLY A 158 6.19 10.34 0.13
N ALA A 159 5.68 9.16 0.48
CA ALA A 159 4.74 8.99 1.58
C ALA A 159 5.43 9.17 2.95
N PRO A 160 4.72 9.69 3.98
CA PRO A 160 5.29 9.83 5.31
C PRO A 160 5.69 8.46 5.88
N ALA A 161 6.79 8.42 6.60
CA ALA A 161 7.15 7.23 7.36
C ALA A 161 6.17 7.03 8.51
N ILE A 162 5.76 5.78 8.72
CA ILE A 162 4.90 5.36 9.82
C ILE A 162 5.71 4.37 10.66
N SER A 163 5.72 4.54 11.97
CA SER A 163 6.35 3.63 12.92
C SER A 163 5.41 3.36 14.09
N ALA A 164 5.64 2.24 14.78
CA ALA A 164 4.98 1.94 16.04
C ALA A 164 6.04 1.57 17.08
N SER A 165 5.90 2.08 18.29
CA SER A 165 6.76 1.78 19.42
C SER A 165 5.95 1.81 20.71
N GLY A 166 5.95 0.71 21.44
CA GLY A 166 5.11 0.57 22.64
C GLY A 166 3.63 0.76 22.31
N SER A 167 3.01 1.73 22.94
CA SER A 167 1.60 2.08 22.76
C SER A 167 1.35 3.24 21.78
N ASP A 168 2.34 3.60 20.96
CA ASP A 168 2.28 4.77 20.10
C ASP A 168 2.48 4.42 18.62
N ILE A 169 1.69 5.06 17.76
CA ILE A 169 1.85 5.12 16.32
C ILE A 169 2.37 6.52 15.98
N ARG A 170 3.55 6.61 15.42
CA ARG A 170 4.15 7.87 14.97
C ARG A 170 4.11 7.96 13.45
N ILE A 171 3.63 9.09 12.96
CA ILE A 171 3.64 9.47 11.55
C ILE A 171 4.61 10.64 11.42
N GLU A 172 5.61 10.49 10.57
CA GLU A 172 6.59 11.54 10.34
C GLU A 172 6.04 12.66 9.46
N ARG A 173 6.78 13.78 9.42
CA ARG A 173 6.46 14.89 8.51
C ARG A 173 6.50 14.41 7.06
N GLY A 174 5.57 14.89 6.26
CA GLY A 174 5.51 14.59 4.84
C GLY A 174 4.71 15.63 4.06
N ALA A 175 4.67 15.50 2.75
CA ALA A 175 3.83 16.35 1.91
C ALA A 175 2.35 16.04 2.18
N ALA A 176 1.66 16.98 2.83
CA ALA A 176 0.26 16.79 3.20
C ALA A 176 -0.67 16.82 1.98
N GLY A 177 -0.49 17.81 1.11
CA GLY A 177 -1.55 18.14 0.15
C GLY A 177 -2.85 18.50 0.89
N ALA A 178 -3.92 17.74 0.65
CA ALA A 178 -5.17 17.84 1.42
C ALA A 178 -5.07 17.05 2.75
N PRO A 179 -5.86 17.43 3.78
CA PRO A 179 -5.96 16.66 5.01
C PRO A 179 -6.28 15.18 4.74
N ALA A 180 -5.68 14.30 5.51
CA ALA A 180 -5.84 12.86 5.40
C ALA A 180 -6.31 12.28 6.73
N THR A 181 -7.17 11.26 6.66
CA THR A 181 -7.60 10.50 7.84
C THR A 181 -6.63 9.35 8.09
N VAL A 182 -6.27 9.16 9.35
CA VAL A 182 -5.46 8.04 9.82
C VAL A 182 -6.38 6.93 10.34
N TRP A 183 -6.25 5.74 9.76
CA TRP A 183 -7.01 4.55 10.13
C TRP A 183 -6.11 3.51 10.77
N LEU A 184 -6.55 2.91 11.86
CA LEU A 184 -6.02 1.67 12.39
C LEU A 184 -6.91 0.52 11.93
N VAL A 185 -6.32 -0.44 11.24
CA VAL A 185 -6.98 -1.67 10.78
C VAL A 185 -6.43 -2.83 11.59
N ARG A 186 -7.30 -3.64 12.17
CA ARG A 186 -6.95 -4.90 12.79
C ARG A 186 -7.59 -6.04 12.04
N TYR A 187 -6.82 -7.04 11.71
CA TYR A 187 -7.27 -8.15 10.89
C TYR A 187 -6.71 -9.48 11.38
N ASP A 188 -7.48 -10.54 11.20
CA ASP A 188 -7.04 -11.91 11.44
C ASP A 188 -6.19 -12.39 10.25
N PRO A 189 -4.87 -12.59 10.42
CA PRO A 189 -3.99 -12.99 9.33
C PRO A 189 -4.12 -14.47 8.95
N ASN A 190 -4.82 -15.25 9.78
CA ASN A 190 -4.95 -16.68 9.60
C ASN A 190 -6.00 -17.02 8.55
N THR A 191 -5.86 -18.19 7.92
CA THR A 191 -6.92 -18.74 7.08
C THR A 191 -8.02 -19.31 7.95
N ARG A 192 -9.26 -18.85 7.71
CA ARG A 192 -10.47 -19.36 8.37
C ARG A 192 -11.33 -20.11 7.37
N ALA A 193 -11.65 -21.36 7.69
CA ALA A 193 -12.61 -22.16 6.96
C ALA A 193 -13.99 -22.00 7.61
N VAL A 194 -14.94 -21.43 6.87
CA VAL A 194 -16.29 -21.15 7.39
C VAL A 194 -17.31 -22.02 6.67
N PRO A 195 -17.96 -22.96 7.34
CA PRO A 195 -19.07 -23.71 6.77
C PRO A 195 -20.31 -22.82 6.67
N ILE A 196 -20.81 -22.63 5.48
CA ILE A 196 -22.00 -21.82 5.19
C ILE A 196 -23.23 -22.73 5.24
N ARG A 197 -24.21 -22.39 6.06
CA ARG A 197 -25.36 -23.27 6.31
C ARG A 197 -26.62 -22.84 5.57
N ALA A 198 -26.64 -21.61 5.00
CA ALA A 198 -27.82 -21.08 4.29
C ALA A 198 -27.41 -20.03 3.26
N GLY A 199 -28.36 -19.46 2.54
CA GLY A 199 -28.12 -18.48 1.47
C GLY A 199 -27.49 -19.08 0.21
N GLU A 200 -26.98 -18.27 -0.70
CA GLU A 200 -26.49 -18.69 -2.02
C GLU A 200 -25.25 -19.61 -1.96
N ASN A 201 -24.48 -19.56 -0.89
CA ASN A 201 -23.34 -20.44 -0.66
C ASN A 201 -23.64 -21.60 0.31
N GLY A 202 -24.90 -21.86 0.63
CA GLY A 202 -25.31 -22.93 1.53
C GLY A 202 -24.70 -24.29 1.15
N GLY A 203 -24.20 -25.04 2.15
CA GLY A 203 -23.52 -26.33 1.97
C GLY A 203 -22.03 -26.22 1.58
N ARG A 204 -21.50 -25.03 1.32
CA ARG A 204 -20.07 -24.82 0.99
C ARG A 204 -19.25 -24.46 2.23
N THR A 205 -17.96 -24.78 2.21
CA THR A 205 -16.99 -24.23 3.16
C THR A 205 -16.13 -23.22 2.43
N LEU A 206 -16.15 -21.96 2.90
CA LEU A 206 -15.41 -20.87 2.30
C LEU A 206 -14.14 -20.55 3.09
N LEU A 207 -13.04 -20.32 2.37
CA LEU A 207 -11.75 -19.95 2.97
C LEU A 207 -11.58 -18.44 2.90
N HIS A 208 -11.35 -17.82 4.05
CA HIS A 208 -11.06 -16.39 4.18
C HIS A 208 -9.71 -16.18 4.85
N ARG A 209 -8.99 -15.13 4.46
CA ARG A 209 -7.72 -14.73 5.07
C ARG A 209 -7.64 -13.22 5.16
N ASN A 210 -6.80 -12.72 6.08
CA ASN A 210 -6.64 -11.28 6.35
C ASN A 210 -7.99 -10.58 6.58
N ILE A 211 -8.83 -11.23 7.39
CA ILE A 211 -10.20 -10.80 7.67
C ILE A 211 -10.17 -9.58 8.58
N VAL A 212 -10.66 -8.44 8.11
CA VAL A 212 -10.74 -7.23 8.95
C VAL A 212 -11.75 -7.46 10.06
N ARG A 213 -11.32 -7.19 11.29
CA ARG A 213 -12.11 -7.29 12.52
C ARG A 213 -12.44 -5.92 13.10
N GLU A 214 -11.48 -4.98 13.00
CA GLU A 214 -11.66 -3.63 13.51
C GLU A 214 -11.15 -2.61 12.48
N LEU A 215 -11.91 -1.53 12.32
CA LEU A 215 -11.53 -0.34 11.57
C LEU A 215 -11.78 0.88 12.46
N THR A 216 -10.72 1.54 12.89
CA THR A 216 -10.78 2.66 13.84
C THR A 216 -10.17 3.91 13.23
N ARG A 217 -10.92 5.00 13.22
CA ARG A 217 -10.38 6.32 12.89
C ARG A 217 -9.58 6.83 14.09
N LEU A 218 -8.28 7.08 13.88
CA LEU A 218 -7.39 7.61 14.92
C LEU A 218 -7.44 9.14 14.97
N GLY A 219 -7.57 9.79 13.84
CA GLY A 219 -7.60 11.24 13.72
C GLY A 219 -7.23 11.71 12.32
N ASP A 220 -6.88 13.00 12.22
CA ASP A 220 -6.45 13.62 10.97
C ASP A 220 -4.95 13.88 10.98
N TRP A 221 -4.34 13.79 9.80
CA TRP A 221 -2.95 14.14 9.55
C TRP A 221 -2.88 15.20 8.45
N SER A 222 -2.19 16.31 8.74
CA SER A 222 -2.07 17.48 7.87
C SER A 222 -0.64 17.74 7.36
N GLY A 223 0.24 16.74 7.45
CA GLY A 223 1.63 16.85 7.00
C GLY A 223 2.65 17.07 8.11
N SER A 224 2.23 17.44 9.31
CA SER A 224 3.12 17.55 10.47
C SER A 224 3.36 16.20 11.13
N ALA A 225 4.52 16.03 11.77
CA ALA A 225 4.76 14.85 12.60
C ALA A 225 3.70 14.76 13.71
N THR A 226 3.07 13.59 13.83
CA THR A 226 1.92 13.40 14.73
C THR A 226 2.01 12.00 15.36
N THR A 227 1.57 11.88 16.61
CA THR A 227 1.51 10.60 17.33
C THR A 227 0.06 10.29 17.68
N PHE A 228 -0.33 9.02 17.51
CA PHE A 228 -1.64 8.49 17.89
C PHE A 228 -1.47 7.30 18.82
N PRO A 229 -2.39 7.09 19.76
CA PRO A 229 -2.33 5.93 20.64
C PRO A 229 -2.63 4.63 19.87
N LEU A 230 -1.82 3.60 20.11
CA LEU A 230 -2.07 2.23 19.67
C LEU A 230 -2.83 1.48 20.78
N ALA A 231 -4.14 1.67 20.83
CA ALA A 231 -4.97 0.94 21.78
C ALA A 231 -4.83 -0.59 21.62
N PRO A 232 -4.94 -1.40 22.69
CA PRO A 232 -4.96 -2.85 22.57
C PRO A 232 -6.05 -3.35 21.62
N ALA A 233 -5.78 -4.48 20.93
CA ALA A 233 -6.82 -5.15 20.13
C ALA A 233 -7.90 -5.72 21.07
N ARG A 234 -9.15 -5.73 20.61
CA ARG A 234 -10.27 -6.35 21.34
C ARG A 234 -10.18 -7.85 21.35
N GLU A 235 -9.59 -8.44 20.30
CA GLU A 235 -9.37 -9.88 20.16
C GLU A 235 -7.86 -10.15 20.09
N SER A 236 -7.38 -11.21 20.70
CA SER A 236 -5.99 -11.64 20.61
C SER A 236 -5.66 -12.21 19.22
N GLY A 237 -4.39 -12.17 18.84
CA GLY A 237 -3.90 -12.76 17.58
C GLY A 237 -4.22 -11.95 16.34
N LEU A 238 -4.80 -10.74 16.45
CA LEU A 238 -4.99 -9.84 15.32
C LEU A 238 -3.68 -9.14 14.96
N ALA A 239 -3.38 -9.10 13.67
CA ALA A 239 -2.38 -8.21 13.10
C ALA A 239 -2.93 -6.79 12.97
N SER A 240 -2.03 -5.82 12.90
CA SER A 240 -2.38 -4.40 12.82
C SER A 240 -1.76 -3.75 11.59
N ALA A 241 -2.45 -2.79 11.01
CA ALA A 241 -1.93 -1.92 9.98
C ALA A 241 -2.44 -0.49 10.16
N VAL A 242 -1.66 0.47 9.72
CA VAL A 242 -2.06 1.88 9.66
C VAL A 242 -2.20 2.28 8.21
N LEU A 243 -3.29 2.99 7.90
CA LEU A 243 -3.54 3.59 6.59
C LEU A 243 -3.67 5.11 6.76
N ILE A 244 -3.10 5.87 5.84
CA ILE A 244 -3.31 7.32 5.72
C ILE A 244 -4.07 7.54 4.42
N GLN A 245 -5.31 8.03 4.52
CA GLN A 245 -6.24 8.15 3.40
C GLN A 245 -6.69 9.60 3.21
N ARG A 246 -6.56 10.14 2.01
CA ARG A 246 -7.03 11.48 1.67
C ARG A 246 -8.52 11.51 1.44
N GLY A 247 -9.22 12.39 2.16
CA GLY A 247 -10.68 12.54 2.04
C GLY A 247 -11.44 11.26 2.39
N THR A 248 -12.76 11.30 2.24
CA THR A 248 -13.65 10.16 2.41
C THR A 248 -13.67 9.34 1.12
N GLY A 249 -13.34 8.04 1.19
CA GLY A 249 -13.27 7.16 0.01
C GLY A 249 -12.17 7.53 -1.00
N GLY A 250 -11.20 8.36 -0.63
CA GLY A 250 -10.12 8.79 -1.53
C GLY A 250 -8.88 7.90 -1.47
N PRO A 251 -7.77 8.34 -2.11
CA PRO A 251 -6.54 7.56 -2.20
C PRO A 251 -5.90 7.28 -0.84
N ILE A 252 -5.39 6.06 -0.66
CA ILE A 252 -4.48 5.72 0.44
C ILE A 252 -3.08 6.14 0.03
N VAL A 253 -2.52 7.13 0.74
CA VAL A 253 -1.23 7.75 0.43
C VAL A 253 -0.07 7.14 1.19
N ALA A 254 -0.34 6.45 2.28
CA ALA A 254 0.63 5.71 3.06
C ALA A 254 -0.01 4.51 3.76
N ALA A 255 0.73 3.43 3.90
CA ALA A 255 0.31 2.28 4.68
C ALA A 255 1.50 1.59 5.35
N ARG A 256 1.27 0.98 6.52
CA ARG A 256 2.26 0.17 7.22
C ARG A 256 1.61 -0.99 7.96
N LYS A 257 2.18 -2.18 7.80
CA LYS A 257 1.94 -3.34 8.68
C LYS A 257 2.76 -3.11 9.98
N LEU A 258 2.12 -3.28 11.14
CA LEU A 258 2.76 -3.09 12.45
C LEU A 258 3.23 -4.42 13.03
#